data_8b00a1bff1d78453922b14d298ef5d89
#
_entry.id   8b00a1bff1d78453922b14d298ef5d89
#
_cell.length_a   1.000
_cell.length_b   1.000
_cell.length_c   1.000
_cell.angle_alpha   90.00
_cell.angle_beta   90.00
_cell.angle_gamma   90.00
#
_symmetry.space_group_name_H-M   'P 1'
#
loop_
_entity.id
_entity.type
_entity.pdbx_description
1 polymer ?
#
loop_
_entity_poly.entity_id
_entity_poly.type
_entity_poly.pdbx_seq_one_letter_code
_entity_poly.pdbx_strand_id
1 'polypeptide(L)'
;MEEFSEEFLNSLIEEALNEKGESSLRPASGMYLSFAETDLLALTHQYMSKHLPESELNGIFQEFRSELLSRKVAITPKEIHTVTKNCKKCTIPSTAELPKWNVTNPDVVIVVESPSIEPEAINLMIESIKEAKFKSSDLCLTYVNRCPKYGKYENKEIINCAPYLHTEIQSLNPKLIITMGSLPSSVIFGTDIKIKDYRGNVVWLGYWPVLPTYSPGYVLKSGANSIDQFRSDIVQAYEFVHKTKKEVM
;
A
#
# COMPACT_ATOMS: atom_id res chain seq x y z
N MET A 1 -7.59 -10.82 -30.15
CA MET A 1 -7.25 -9.75 -29.20
C MET A 1 -6.48 -8.73 -30.01
N GLU A 2 -7.04 -7.54 -30.19
CA GLU A 2 -6.27 -6.45 -30.78
C GLU A 2 -5.26 -5.99 -29.71
N GLU A 3 -3.99 -6.08 -30.03
CA GLU A 3 -2.93 -5.47 -29.23
C GLU A 3 -3.13 -3.95 -29.30
N PHE A 4 -3.41 -3.34 -28.16
CA PHE A 4 -3.39 -1.88 -28.07
C PHE A 4 -1.97 -1.41 -28.34
N SER A 5 -1.79 -0.57 -29.38
CA SER A 5 -0.48 -0.03 -29.71
C SER A 5 0.02 0.88 -28.59
N GLU A 6 1.33 0.97 -28.41
CA GLU A 6 1.96 1.90 -27.47
C GLU A 6 1.51 3.35 -27.71
N GLU A 7 1.27 3.71 -28.95
CA GLU A 7 0.73 5.02 -29.35
C GLU A 7 -0.70 5.25 -28.84
N PHE A 8 -1.55 4.20 -28.86
CA PHE A 8 -2.91 4.30 -28.33
C PHE A 8 -2.90 4.50 -26.82
N LEU A 9 -2.07 3.76 -26.11
CA LEU A 9 -1.91 3.90 -24.65
C LEU A 9 -1.35 5.26 -24.26
N ASN A 10 -0.37 5.77 -25.00
CA ASN A 10 0.18 7.11 -24.79
C ASN A 10 -0.88 8.20 -25.05
N SER A 11 -1.73 8.05 -26.09
CA SER A 11 -2.81 9.00 -26.36
C SER A 11 -3.84 9.03 -25.22
N LEU A 12 -4.20 7.86 -24.64
CA LEU A 12 -5.10 7.78 -23.49
C LEU A 12 -4.51 8.46 -22.22
N ILE A 13 -3.21 8.31 -22.02
CA ILE A 13 -2.50 8.95 -20.91
C ILE A 13 -2.50 10.47 -21.09
N GLU A 14 -2.21 10.97 -22.29
CA GLU A 14 -2.23 12.41 -22.59
C GLU A 14 -3.64 13.00 -22.44
N GLU A 15 -4.67 12.28 -22.89
CA GLU A 15 -6.07 12.72 -22.78
C GLU A 15 -6.51 12.77 -21.30
N ALA A 16 -6.16 11.75 -20.49
CA ALA A 16 -6.44 11.70 -19.06
C ALA A 16 -5.73 12.83 -18.28
N LEU A 17 -4.52 13.19 -18.68
CA LEU A 17 -3.77 14.32 -18.10
C LEU A 17 -4.39 15.67 -18.47
N ASN A 18 -4.89 15.83 -19.71
CA ASN A 18 -5.51 17.05 -20.17
C ASN A 18 -6.90 17.29 -19.58
N GLU A 19 -7.72 16.23 -19.37
CA GLU A 19 -9.07 16.38 -18.78
C GLU A 19 -9.06 16.84 -17.33
N LYS A 20 -8.01 16.55 -16.56
CA LYS A 20 -8.00 16.79 -15.11
C LYS A 20 -7.30 18.04 -14.64
N GLY A 21 -6.79 18.88 -15.51
CA GLY A 21 -6.07 20.08 -15.09
C GLY A 21 -5.13 19.78 -13.90
N GLU A 22 -3.91 20.15 -13.96
CA GLU A 22 -2.77 19.81 -13.07
C GLU A 22 -3.01 19.85 -11.52
N SER A 23 -4.17 20.27 -11.05
CA SER A 23 -4.36 20.66 -9.64
C SER A 23 -4.93 19.59 -8.70
N SER A 24 -5.58 18.53 -9.20
CA SER A 24 -6.37 17.63 -8.35
C SER A 24 -5.66 16.33 -7.91
N LEU A 25 -4.48 16.02 -8.47
CA LEU A 25 -3.76 14.77 -8.20
C LEU A 25 -2.29 14.97 -7.82
N ARG A 26 -1.82 16.21 -7.73
CA ARG A 26 -0.48 16.47 -7.18
C ARG A 26 -0.55 16.33 -5.67
N PRO A 27 0.15 15.32 -5.10
CA PRO A 27 0.36 15.31 -3.66
C PRO A 27 1.08 16.59 -3.26
N ALA A 28 0.65 17.17 -2.14
CA ALA A 28 1.31 18.34 -1.58
C ALA A 28 2.81 18.07 -1.42
N SER A 29 3.60 18.75 -2.25
CA SER A 29 5.06 18.84 -2.22
C SER A 29 5.88 17.56 -2.25
N GLY A 30 6.44 17.23 -3.40
CA GLY A 30 7.74 16.50 -3.54
C GLY A 30 7.84 15.07 -3.01
N MET A 31 6.82 14.56 -2.37
CA MET A 31 6.82 13.27 -1.68
C MET A 31 6.81 12.05 -2.61
N TYR A 32 6.46 12.21 -3.86
CA TYR A 32 6.06 11.11 -4.75
C TYR A 32 6.81 11.08 -6.09
N LEU A 33 8.01 11.61 -6.17
CA LEU A 33 8.81 11.56 -7.40
C LEU A 33 9.12 10.13 -7.90
N SER A 34 9.04 9.13 -6.99
CA SER A 34 9.13 7.72 -7.39
C SER A 34 7.80 7.11 -7.86
N PHE A 35 6.71 7.86 -7.79
CA PHE A 35 5.35 7.45 -8.18
C PHE A 35 4.87 8.04 -9.50
N ALA A 36 5.68 8.75 -10.25
CA ALA A 36 5.25 9.29 -11.54
C ALA A 36 4.59 8.21 -12.43
N GLU A 37 5.17 7.01 -12.46
CA GLU A 37 4.61 5.87 -13.20
C GLU A 37 3.34 5.31 -12.52
N THR A 38 3.24 5.33 -11.19
CA THR A 38 2.06 4.85 -10.46
C THR A 38 0.90 5.83 -10.57
N ASP A 39 1.18 7.13 -10.57
CA ASP A 39 0.16 8.16 -10.75
C ASP A 39 -0.42 8.12 -12.18
N LEU A 40 0.42 7.92 -13.18
CA LEU A 40 0.00 7.70 -14.57
C LEU A 40 -0.85 6.44 -14.72
N LEU A 41 -0.45 5.34 -14.09
CA LEU A 41 -1.21 4.09 -14.10
C LEU A 41 -2.55 4.24 -13.35
N ALA A 42 -2.58 4.96 -12.22
CA ALA A 42 -3.82 5.24 -11.49
C ALA A 42 -4.77 6.10 -12.32
N LEU A 43 -4.28 7.12 -13.02
CA LEU A 43 -5.04 7.94 -13.95
C LEU A 43 -5.55 7.12 -15.12
N THR A 44 -4.69 6.31 -15.71
CA THR A 44 -5.05 5.42 -16.80
C THR A 44 -6.13 4.44 -16.38
N HIS A 45 -5.99 3.80 -15.21
CA HIS A 45 -7.02 2.91 -14.68
C HIS A 45 -8.35 3.64 -14.48
N GLN A 46 -8.35 4.81 -13.90
CA GLN A 46 -9.55 5.60 -13.65
C GLN A 46 -10.23 6.03 -14.97
N TYR A 47 -9.46 6.36 -16.00
CA TYR A 47 -9.96 6.66 -17.31
C TYR A 47 -10.54 5.41 -17.99
N MET A 48 -9.77 4.33 -18.02
CA MET A 48 -10.16 3.08 -18.68
C MET A 48 -11.37 2.42 -18.03
N SER A 49 -11.57 2.56 -16.71
CA SER A 49 -12.75 2.04 -16.01
C SER A 49 -14.07 2.67 -16.47
N LYS A 50 -14.02 3.80 -17.15
CA LYS A 50 -15.19 4.43 -17.79
C LYS A 50 -15.52 3.85 -19.17
N HIS A 51 -14.56 3.20 -19.81
CA HIS A 51 -14.63 2.80 -21.21
C HIS A 51 -14.48 1.30 -21.45
N LEU A 52 -13.93 0.55 -20.48
CA LEU A 52 -13.69 -0.89 -20.59
C LEU A 52 -14.33 -1.67 -19.45
N PRO A 53 -14.84 -2.90 -19.71
CA PRO A 53 -15.29 -3.81 -18.68
C PRO A 53 -14.17 -4.15 -17.69
N GLU A 54 -14.52 -4.34 -16.43
CA GLU A 54 -13.56 -4.63 -15.34
C GLU A 54 -12.70 -5.88 -15.63
N SER A 55 -13.26 -6.87 -16.32
CA SER A 55 -12.55 -8.08 -16.74
C SER A 55 -11.40 -7.81 -17.73
N GLU A 56 -11.60 -6.88 -18.66
CA GLU A 56 -10.56 -6.49 -19.62
C GLU A 56 -9.50 -5.62 -18.98
N LEU A 57 -9.91 -4.71 -18.10
CA LEU A 57 -9.00 -3.90 -17.29
C LEU A 57 -8.03 -4.76 -16.49
N ASN A 58 -8.54 -5.77 -15.81
CA ASN A 58 -7.71 -6.66 -15.01
C ASN A 58 -6.64 -7.39 -15.84
N GLY A 59 -6.97 -7.78 -17.09
CA GLY A 59 -6.00 -8.36 -18.02
C GLY A 59 -4.89 -7.39 -18.40
N ILE A 60 -5.25 -6.19 -18.82
CA ILE A 60 -4.30 -5.13 -19.22
C ILE A 60 -3.39 -4.75 -18.05
N PHE A 61 -3.96 -4.55 -16.85
CA PHE A 61 -3.16 -4.21 -15.67
C PHE A 61 -2.23 -5.32 -15.20
N GLN A 62 -2.58 -6.58 -15.41
CA GLN A 62 -1.67 -7.70 -15.15
C GLN A 62 -0.46 -7.70 -16.10
N GLU A 63 -0.65 -7.37 -17.37
CA GLU A 63 0.45 -7.24 -18.33
C GLU A 63 1.37 -6.06 -17.96
N PHE A 64 0.81 -4.88 -17.67
CA PHE A 64 1.59 -3.74 -17.17
C PHE A 64 2.37 -4.07 -15.88
N ARG A 65 1.73 -4.78 -14.96
CA ARG A 65 2.37 -5.25 -13.74
C ARG A 65 3.56 -6.16 -14.05
N SER A 66 3.41 -7.09 -14.98
CA SER A 66 4.48 -7.98 -15.41
C SER A 66 5.65 -7.21 -16.02
N GLU A 67 5.40 -6.19 -16.80
CA GLU A 67 6.42 -5.34 -17.41
C GLU A 67 7.17 -4.50 -16.38
N LEU A 68 6.45 -3.84 -15.47
CA LEU A 68 7.08 -3.05 -14.38
C LEU A 68 7.94 -3.91 -13.47
N LEU A 69 7.53 -5.14 -13.20
CA LEU A 69 8.32 -6.11 -12.43
C LEU A 69 9.59 -6.56 -13.16
N SER A 70 9.56 -6.60 -14.49
CA SER A 70 10.76 -6.92 -15.27
C SER A 70 11.84 -5.83 -15.19
N ARG A 71 11.47 -4.61 -14.86
CA ARG A 71 12.36 -3.44 -14.65
C ARG A 71 13.02 -3.45 -13.27
N LYS A 72 13.38 -4.60 -12.76
CA LYS A 72 14.21 -4.87 -11.57
C LYS A 72 14.55 -3.65 -10.69
N VAL A 73 13.67 -3.27 -9.79
CA VAL A 73 14.07 -2.59 -8.56
C VAL A 73 14.44 -3.68 -7.56
N ALA A 74 15.68 -4.15 -7.62
CA ALA A 74 16.13 -5.30 -6.83
C ALA A 74 16.71 -4.83 -5.48
N ILE A 75 15.88 -4.19 -4.63
CA ILE A 75 16.27 -3.91 -3.26
C ILE A 75 15.40 -4.76 -2.34
N THR A 76 16.01 -5.75 -1.70
CA THR A 76 15.30 -6.61 -0.74
C THR A 76 14.93 -5.84 0.54
N PRO A 77 13.89 -6.25 1.28
CA PRO A 77 13.55 -5.67 2.59
C PRO A 77 14.73 -5.64 3.56
N LYS A 78 15.62 -6.63 3.49
CA LYS A 78 16.83 -6.72 4.30
C LYS A 78 17.86 -5.64 3.92
N GLU A 79 18.02 -5.35 2.65
CA GLU A 79 18.90 -4.27 2.17
C GLU A 79 18.34 -2.90 2.55
N ILE A 80 17.03 -2.70 2.41
CA ILE A 80 16.36 -1.48 2.88
C ILE A 80 16.56 -1.29 4.38
N HIS A 81 16.41 -2.36 5.17
CA HIS A 81 16.68 -2.30 6.62
C HIS A 81 18.14 -1.91 6.88
N THR A 82 19.10 -2.48 6.15
CA THR A 82 20.53 -2.18 6.30
C THR A 82 20.82 -0.69 6.03
N VAL A 83 20.20 -0.13 5.00
CA VAL A 83 20.34 1.30 4.66
C VAL A 83 19.67 2.18 5.72
N THR A 84 18.49 1.80 6.20
CA THR A 84 17.73 2.61 7.17
C THR A 84 18.29 2.54 8.58
N LYS A 85 18.97 1.46 8.96
CA LYS A 85 19.63 1.31 10.26
C LYS A 85 20.63 2.42 10.57
N ASN A 86 21.27 2.98 9.55
CA ASN A 86 22.25 4.06 9.67
C ASN A 86 21.73 5.40 9.11
N CYS A 87 20.43 5.52 8.91
CA CYS A 87 19.82 6.71 8.33
C CYS A 87 19.99 7.92 9.26
N LYS A 88 20.36 9.07 8.67
CA LYS A 88 20.53 10.36 9.37
C LYS A 88 19.65 11.47 8.79
N LYS A 89 18.55 11.11 8.12
CA LYS A 89 17.68 12.06 7.44
C LYS A 89 16.76 12.83 8.39
N CYS A 90 16.60 12.35 9.64
CA CYS A 90 15.72 12.93 10.66
C CYS A 90 16.50 13.17 11.94
N THR A 91 15.90 13.97 12.85
CA THR A 91 16.40 14.16 14.22
C THR A 91 16.13 12.98 15.15
N ILE A 92 15.27 12.04 14.74
CA ILE A 92 15.00 10.81 15.48
C ILE A 92 16.26 9.93 15.42
N PRO A 93 16.72 9.41 16.57
CA PRO A 93 17.83 8.46 16.57
C PRO A 93 17.53 7.28 15.65
N SER A 94 18.48 6.92 14.80
CA SER A 94 18.32 5.79 13.89
C SER A 94 18.33 4.47 14.67
N THR A 95 17.15 4.04 15.07
CA THR A 95 16.87 2.74 15.71
C THR A 95 15.90 1.94 14.84
N ALA A 96 16.04 2.07 13.52
CA ALA A 96 15.16 1.40 12.57
C ALA A 96 15.06 -0.10 12.90
N GLU A 97 13.84 -0.58 13.09
CA GLU A 97 13.55 -1.98 13.40
C GLU A 97 13.20 -2.76 12.16
N LEU A 98 13.71 -3.99 12.08
CA LEU A 98 13.27 -4.94 11.05
C LEU A 98 11.82 -5.37 11.37
N PRO A 99 10.92 -5.37 10.39
CA PRO A 99 9.56 -5.86 10.59
C PRO A 99 9.53 -7.32 11.08
N LYS A 100 8.58 -7.66 11.95
CA LYS A 100 8.44 -9.02 12.52
C LYS A 100 8.16 -10.08 11.46
N TRP A 101 7.37 -9.75 10.46
CA TRP A 101 7.12 -10.59 9.30
C TRP A 101 7.84 -9.97 8.11
N ASN A 102 8.93 -10.59 7.69
CA ASN A 102 9.81 -10.09 6.63
C ASN A 102 9.98 -11.10 5.51
N VAL A 103 8.89 -11.71 5.10
CA VAL A 103 8.85 -12.64 3.97
C VAL A 103 9.23 -11.91 2.69
N THR A 104 10.07 -12.51 1.88
CA THR A 104 10.60 -11.89 0.65
C THR A 104 9.63 -11.94 -0.54
N ASN A 105 8.59 -12.74 -0.45
CA ASN A 105 7.55 -12.86 -1.49
C ASN A 105 6.17 -13.04 -0.83
N PRO A 106 5.68 -12.02 -0.11
CA PRO A 106 4.41 -12.10 0.59
C PRO A 106 3.23 -11.96 -0.37
N ASP A 107 2.13 -12.64 -0.07
CA ASP A 107 0.85 -12.36 -0.73
C ASP A 107 0.29 -10.99 -0.29
N VAL A 108 0.56 -10.60 0.95
CA VAL A 108 0.03 -9.35 1.54
C VAL A 108 1.12 -8.56 2.25
N VAL A 109 1.18 -7.27 1.99
CA VAL A 109 1.96 -6.30 2.77
C VAL A 109 1.04 -5.51 3.69
N ILE A 110 1.32 -5.53 4.99
CA ILE A 110 0.62 -4.75 6.00
C ILE A 110 1.46 -3.51 6.31
N VAL A 111 0.88 -2.33 6.14
CA VAL A 111 1.53 -1.04 6.40
C VAL A 111 0.92 -0.42 7.65
N VAL A 112 1.76 -0.22 8.67
CA VAL A 112 1.39 0.49 9.89
C VAL A 112 2.23 1.77 10.05
N GLU A 113 1.87 2.63 10.99
CA GLU A 113 2.51 3.94 11.14
C GLU A 113 4.00 3.82 11.51
N SER A 114 4.32 3.02 12.53
CA SER A 114 5.69 2.86 13.04
C SER A 114 5.82 1.60 13.90
N PRO A 115 7.05 1.24 14.33
CA PRO A 115 7.27 0.15 15.30
C PRO A 115 6.69 0.41 16.69
N SER A 116 6.39 1.66 17.03
CA SER A 116 5.84 2.07 18.33
C SER A 116 4.35 1.74 18.48
N ILE A 117 4.02 0.45 18.42
CA ILE A 117 2.66 -0.06 18.60
C ILE A 117 2.53 -0.65 20.01
N GLU A 118 1.46 -0.27 20.72
CA GLU A 118 1.16 -0.84 22.05
C GLU A 118 1.00 -2.37 21.97
N PRO A 119 1.49 -3.15 22.95
CA PRO A 119 1.45 -4.62 22.89
C PRO A 119 0.05 -5.19 22.70
N GLU A 120 -0.96 -4.59 23.31
CA GLU A 120 -2.36 -4.99 23.19
C GLU A 120 -2.88 -4.78 21.75
N ALA A 121 -2.45 -3.71 21.10
CA ALA A 121 -2.81 -3.43 19.71
C ALA A 121 -2.12 -4.41 18.74
N ILE A 122 -0.88 -4.79 19.02
CA ILE A 122 -0.18 -5.86 18.29
C ILE A 122 -0.93 -7.19 18.46
N ASN A 123 -1.33 -7.53 19.67
CA ASN A 123 -2.07 -8.77 19.94
C ASN A 123 -3.40 -8.81 19.19
N LEU A 124 -4.19 -7.74 19.24
CA LEU A 124 -5.43 -7.63 18.48
C LEU A 124 -5.19 -7.85 16.97
N MET A 125 -4.16 -7.23 16.42
CA MET A 125 -3.81 -7.39 15.02
C MET A 125 -3.45 -8.85 14.69
N ILE A 126 -2.61 -9.49 15.50
CA ILE A 126 -2.20 -10.88 15.32
C ILE A 126 -3.38 -11.84 15.43
N GLU A 127 -4.27 -11.65 16.40
CA GLU A 127 -5.48 -12.46 16.58
C GLU A 127 -6.40 -12.33 15.37
N SER A 128 -6.68 -11.09 14.93
CA SER A 128 -7.54 -10.84 13.76
C SER A 128 -6.99 -11.48 12.48
N ILE A 129 -5.67 -11.44 12.29
CA ILE A 129 -4.97 -12.09 11.16
C ILE A 129 -5.12 -13.61 11.23
N LYS A 130 -4.98 -14.22 12.43
CA LYS A 130 -5.16 -15.66 12.62
C LYS A 130 -6.61 -16.09 12.42
N GLU A 131 -7.57 -15.34 12.95
CA GLU A 131 -9.01 -15.58 12.76
C GLU A 131 -9.40 -15.54 11.28
N ALA A 132 -8.82 -14.64 10.51
CA ALA A 132 -8.98 -14.56 9.06
C ALA A 132 -8.23 -15.66 8.29
N LYS A 133 -7.47 -16.54 8.98
CA LYS A 133 -6.73 -17.70 8.41
C LYS A 133 -5.50 -17.34 7.57
N PHE A 134 -4.98 -16.14 7.67
CA PHE A 134 -3.69 -15.83 7.07
C PHE A 134 -2.55 -16.60 7.76
N LYS A 135 -1.59 -17.07 6.97
CA LYS A 135 -0.37 -17.65 7.47
C LYS A 135 0.72 -16.57 7.57
N SER A 136 1.60 -16.68 8.55
CA SER A 136 2.73 -15.76 8.69
C SER A 136 3.66 -15.76 7.46
N SER A 137 3.71 -16.88 6.72
CA SER A 137 4.45 -17.01 5.45
C SER A 137 3.89 -16.17 4.31
N ASP A 138 2.64 -15.74 4.41
CA ASP A 138 1.95 -14.98 3.36
C ASP A 138 2.04 -13.47 3.59
N LEU A 139 2.64 -13.04 4.71
CA LEU A 139 2.58 -11.68 5.22
C LEU A 139 3.96 -11.02 5.33
N CYS A 140 4.01 -9.74 4.99
CA CYS A 140 5.08 -8.83 5.39
C CYS A 140 4.49 -7.62 6.13
N LEU A 141 5.04 -7.28 7.29
CA LEU A 141 4.69 -6.07 8.03
C LEU A 141 5.74 -5.01 7.75
N THR A 142 5.32 -3.81 7.37
CA THR A 142 6.22 -2.68 7.18
C THR A 142 5.66 -1.40 7.81
N TYR A 143 6.45 -0.34 7.78
CA TYR A 143 6.20 0.89 8.51
C TYR A 143 6.30 2.11 7.58
N VAL A 144 5.42 3.10 7.80
CA VAL A 144 5.59 4.43 7.18
C VAL A 144 6.88 5.07 7.72
N ASN A 145 7.03 5.09 9.05
CA ASN A 145 8.24 5.57 9.73
C ASN A 145 8.96 4.41 10.40
N ARG A 146 10.22 4.20 10.07
CA ARG A 146 10.98 3.03 10.52
C ARG A 146 11.60 3.17 11.91
N CYS A 147 11.80 4.39 12.36
CA CYS A 147 12.35 4.68 13.67
C CYS A 147 11.22 4.92 14.67
N PRO A 148 11.21 4.22 15.82
CA PRO A 148 10.20 4.42 16.85
C PRO A 148 10.29 5.85 17.41
N LYS A 149 9.12 6.48 17.63
CA LYS A 149 8.98 7.80 18.23
C LYS A 149 7.73 7.84 19.09
N TYR A 150 7.82 8.48 20.25
CA TYR A 150 6.64 8.83 21.03
C TYR A 150 6.01 10.11 20.50
N GLY A 151 4.69 10.09 20.27
CA GLY A 151 3.94 11.22 19.74
C GLY A 151 3.83 11.21 18.21
N LYS A 152 3.39 12.33 17.65
CA LYS A 152 3.14 12.44 16.20
C LYS A 152 4.44 12.61 15.42
N TYR A 153 4.48 12.03 14.24
CA TYR A 153 5.54 12.27 13.26
C TYR A 153 5.30 13.60 12.54
N GLU A 154 6.38 14.33 12.32
CA GLU A 154 6.37 15.54 11.51
C GLU A 154 6.37 15.19 10.02
N ASN A 155 5.80 16.08 9.20
CA ASN A 155 5.76 15.85 7.75
C ASN A 155 7.14 15.57 7.14
N LYS A 156 8.18 16.24 7.63
CA LYS A 156 9.57 16.01 7.19
C LYS A 156 10.06 14.60 7.51
N GLU A 157 9.67 14.03 8.64
CA GLU A 157 10.04 12.68 9.05
C GLU A 157 9.34 11.64 8.17
N ILE A 158 8.07 11.88 7.86
CA ILE A 158 7.27 11.04 6.96
C ILE A 158 7.84 11.07 5.54
N ILE A 159 8.10 12.27 5.01
CA ILE A 159 8.67 12.46 3.66
C ILE A 159 10.02 11.76 3.52
N ASN A 160 10.87 11.84 4.53
CA ASN A 160 12.18 11.19 4.51
C ASN A 160 12.11 9.66 4.54
N CYS A 161 11.05 9.08 5.11
CA CYS A 161 10.86 7.64 5.22
C CYS A 161 10.05 7.04 4.05
N ALA A 162 9.12 7.79 3.46
CA ALA A 162 8.21 7.30 2.42
C ALA A 162 8.93 6.61 1.24
N PRO A 163 10.06 7.10 0.69
CA PRO A 163 10.76 6.41 -0.41
C PRO A 163 11.18 4.99 -0.06
N TYR A 164 11.56 4.72 1.20
CA TYR A 164 11.93 3.37 1.62
C TYR A 164 10.72 2.43 1.66
N LEU A 165 9.55 2.93 2.13
CA LEU A 165 8.31 2.17 2.13
C LEU A 165 7.90 1.79 0.71
N HIS A 166 7.92 2.75 -0.21
CA HIS A 166 7.54 2.52 -1.60
C HIS A 166 8.46 1.54 -2.31
N THR A 167 9.78 1.71 -2.15
CA THR A 167 10.77 0.78 -2.70
C THR A 167 10.57 -0.64 -2.17
N GLU A 168 10.23 -0.79 -0.89
CA GLU A 168 9.96 -2.08 -0.27
C GLU A 168 8.70 -2.72 -0.84
N ILE A 169 7.60 -1.99 -0.96
CA ILE A 169 6.35 -2.48 -1.56
C ILE A 169 6.58 -2.93 -3.01
N GLN A 170 7.27 -2.12 -3.81
CA GLN A 170 7.62 -2.47 -5.20
C GLN A 170 8.45 -3.75 -5.27
N SER A 171 9.44 -3.87 -4.37
CA SER A 171 10.33 -5.04 -4.30
C SER A 171 9.59 -6.32 -3.89
N LEU A 172 8.66 -6.21 -2.94
CA LEU A 172 7.86 -7.31 -2.43
C LEU A 172 6.73 -7.73 -3.37
N ASN A 173 6.25 -6.81 -4.19
CA ASN A 173 5.19 -7.04 -5.17
C ASN A 173 3.99 -7.85 -4.63
N PRO A 174 3.32 -7.38 -3.56
CA PRO A 174 2.22 -8.12 -2.96
C PRO A 174 0.97 -8.13 -3.84
N LYS A 175 0.10 -9.13 -3.63
CA LYS A 175 -1.23 -9.19 -4.24
C LYS A 175 -2.22 -8.21 -3.60
N LEU A 176 -1.95 -7.78 -2.37
CA LEU A 176 -2.77 -6.83 -1.64
C LEU A 176 -1.90 -6.06 -0.64
N ILE A 177 -2.17 -4.75 -0.52
CA ILE A 177 -1.63 -3.91 0.54
C ILE A 177 -2.75 -3.62 1.54
N ILE A 178 -2.53 -3.90 2.82
CA ILE A 178 -3.43 -3.51 3.91
C ILE A 178 -2.81 -2.30 4.61
N THR A 179 -3.50 -1.16 4.61
CA THR A 179 -3.05 0.03 5.34
C THR A 179 -3.84 0.19 6.63
N MET A 180 -3.17 0.21 7.77
CA MET A 180 -3.80 0.27 9.09
C MET A 180 -3.67 1.66 9.71
N GLY A 181 -4.71 2.47 9.57
CA GLY A 181 -4.79 3.83 10.10
C GLY A 181 -4.68 4.93 9.05
N SER A 182 -4.99 6.17 9.47
CA SER A 182 -5.07 7.31 8.56
C SER A 182 -3.73 7.65 7.92
N LEU A 183 -2.64 7.70 8.71
CA LEU A 183 -1.33 8.05 8.17
C LEU A 183 -0.81 7.04 7.14
N PRO A 184 -0.78 5.71 7.41
CA PRO A 184 -0.39 4.73 6.40
C PRO A 184 -1.23 4.82 5.13
N SER A 185 -2.54 4.99 5.29
CA SER A 185 -3.43 5.10 4.14
C SER A 185 -3.18 6.37 3.34
N SER A 186 -3.06 7.54 4.00
CA SER A 186 -2.80 8.81 3.30
C SER A 186 -1.47 8.80 2.55
N VAL A 187 -0.43 8.20 3.13
CA VAL A 187 0.88 8.06 2.47
C VAL A 187 0.79 7.16 1.24
N ILE A 188 0.10 6.04 1.32
CA ILE A 188 -0.05 5.12 0.17
C ILE A 188 -0.97 5.72 -0.91
N PHE A 189 -2.05 6.42 -0.52
CA PHE A 189 -2.97 7.06 -1.45
C PHE A 189 -2.43 8.37 -2.04
N GLY A 190 -1.37 8.92 -1.45
CA GLY A 190 -0.81 10.21 -1.87
C GLY A 190 -1.69 11.41 -1.54
N THR A 191 -2.70 11.24 -0.71
CA THR A 191 -3.64 12.29 -0.30
C THR A 191 -4.29 11.95 1.02
N ASP A 192 -4.74 12.97 1.75
CA ASP A 192 -5.49 12.75 2.98
C ASP A 192 -6.80 12.03 2.69
N ILE A 193 -7.02 10.91 3.37
CA ILE A 193 -8.25 10.15 3.29
C ILE A 193 -8.91 10.00 4.66
N LYS A 194 -10.24 9.93 4.65
CA LYS A 194 -11.03 9.58 5.84
C LYS A 194 -11.24 8.08 5.86
N ILE A 195 -10.54 7.37 6.75
CA ILE A 195 -10.59 5.89 6.82
C ILE A 195 -12.01 5.34 6.81
N LYS A 196 -12.95 5.97 7.52
CA LYS A 196 -14.35 5.53 7.60
C LYS A 196 -15.03 5.38 6.24
N ASP A 197 -14.58 6.13 5.24
CA ASP A 197 -15.20 6.16 3.90
C ASP A 197 -14.59 5.10 2.97
N TYR A 198 -13.43 4.54 3.32
CA TYR A 198 -12.66 3.61 2.48
C TYR A 198 -12.44 2.23 3.14
N ARG A 199 -12.53 2.13 4.48
CA ARG A 199 -12.22 0.90 5.19
C ARG A 199 -13.02 -0.31 4.69
N GLY A 200 -12.35 -1.45 4.68
CA GLY A 200 -12.95 -2.72 4.29
C GLY A 200 -13.20 -2.88 2.78
N ASN A 201 -12.96 -1.85 1.98
CA ASN A 201 -13.09 -1.93 0.54
C ASN A 201 -11.71 -1.95 -0.12
N VAL A 202 -11.54 -2.82 -1.11
CA VAL A 202 -10.33 -2.81 -1.93
C VAL A 202 -10.43 -1.67 -2.94
N VAL A 203 -9.45 -0.79 -2.89
CA VAL A 203 -9.29 0.35 -3.81
C VAL A 203 -8.05 0.12 -4.65
N TRP A 204 -8.17 0.25 -5.94
CA TRP A 204 -7.03 0.12 -6.85
C TRP A 204 -6.30 1.45 -6.99
N LEU A 205 -5.00 1.44 -6.64
CA LEU A 205 -4.08 2.54 -6.87
C LEU A 205 -3.11 2.12 -8.00
N GLY A 206 -3.46 2.50 -9.23
CA GLY A 206 -2.81 1.91 -10.37
C GLY A 206 -2.99 0.40 -10.37
N TYR A 207 -1.88 -0.34 -10.39
CA TYR A 207 -1.88 -1.81 -10.33
C TYR A 207 -1.90 -2.38 -8.89
N TRP A 208 -1.86 -1.53 -7.85
CA TRP A 208 -1.84 -1.98 -6.47
C TRP A 208 -3.25 -2.02 -5.86
N PRO A 209 -3.78 -3.20 -5.51
CA PRO A 209 -4.97 -3.27 -4.69
C PRO A 209 -4.61 -2.92 -3.24
N VAL A 210 -5.33 -1.96 -2.67
CA VAL A 210 -5.13 -1.48 -1.30
C VAL A 210 -6.44 -1.60 -0.53
N LEU A 211 -6.38 -2.19 0.66
CA LEU A 211 -7.50 -2.25 1.59
C LEU A 211 -7.16 -1.42 2.82
N PRO A 212 -7.75 -0.22 2.98
CA PRO A 212 -7.61 0.57 4.19
C PRO A 212 -8.44 -0.01 5.33
N THR A 213 -7.89 0.06 6.55
CA THR A 213 -8.63 -0.26 7.78
C THR A 213 -8.19 0.65 8.93
N TYR A 214 -8.88 0.57 10.06
CA TYR A 214 -8.49 1.30 11.26
C TYR A 214 -7.13 0.86 11.79
N SER A 215 -6.43 1.75 12.49
CA SER A 215 -5.24 1.32 13.25
C SER A 215 -5.67 0.48 14.46
N PRO A 216 -4.93 -0.58 14.81
CA PRO A 216 -5.27 -1.41 15.97
C PRO A 216 -5.38 -0.61 17.28
N GLY A 217 -4.51 0.39 17.48
CA GLY A 217 -4.57 1.25 18.67
C GLY A 217 -5.81 2.14 18.73
N TYR A 218 -6.32 2.62 17.58
CA TYR A 218 -7.60 3.32 17.54
C TYR A 218 -8.76 2.39 17.89
N VAL A 219 -8.75 1.19 17.34
CA VAL A 219 -9.81 0.18 17.52
C VAL A 219 -9.98 -0.17 19.00
N LEU A 220 -8.88 -0.40 19.74
CA LEU A 220 -8.93 -0.67 21.18
C LEU A 220 -9.55 0.47 21.98
N LYS A 221 -9.27 1.72 21.60
CA LYS A 221 -9.82 2.91 22.27
C LYS A 221 -11.28 3.19 21.92
N SER A 222 -11.73 2.72 20.76
CA SER A 222 -13.07 3.00 20.23
C SER A 222 -14.14 1.95 20.60
N GLY A 223 -13.73 0.80 21.16
CA GLY A 223 -14.61 -0.23 21.70
C GLY A 223 -15.05 -1.31 20.70
N ALA A 224 -15.94 -2.19 21.16
CA ALA A 224 -16.29 -3.47 20.52
C ALA A 224 -16.70 -3.35 19.04
N ASN A 225 -17.56 -2.40 18.70
CA ASN A 225 -18.02 -2.22 17.31
C ASN A 225 -16.85 -1.95 16.34
N SER A 226 -15.83 -1.21 16.78
CA SER A 226 -14.63 -0.96 15.97
C SER A 226 -13.74 -2.19 15.85
N ILE A 227 -13.72 -3.05 16.86
CA ILE A 227 -13.02 -4.34 16.84
C ILE A 227 -13.67 -5.26 15.79
N ASP A 228 -14.99 -5.38 15.82
CA ASP A 228 -15.72 -6.22 14.85
C ASP A 228 -15.53 -5.72 13.41
N GLN A 229 -15.56 -4.41 13.23
CA GLN A 229 -15.28 -3.80 11.93
C GLN A 229 -13.85 -4.09 11.44
N PHE A 230 -12.86 -3.96 12.31
CA PHE A 230 -11.47 -4.25 12.00
C PHE A 230 -11.28 -5.72 11.61
N ARG A 231 -11.85 -6.66 12.38
CA ARG A 231 -11.81 -8.10 12.07
C ARG A 231 -12.48 -8.41 10.74
N SER A 232 -13.65 -7.79 10.47
CA SER A 232 -14.34 -7.91 9.18
C SER A 232 -13.47 -7.44 8.01
N ASP A 233 -12.74 -6.32 8.16
CA ASP A 233 -11.85 -5.82 7.11
C ASP A 233 -10.72 -6.82 6.81
N ILE A 234 -10.13 -7.43 7.84
CA ILE A 234 -9.07 -8.43 7.67
C ILE A 234 -9.61 -9.71 7.00
N VAL A 235 -10.83 -10.13 7.32
CA VAL A 235 -11.51 -11.24 6.63
C VAL A 235 -11.72 -10.92 5.15
N GLN A 236 -12.17 -9.70 4.81
CA GLN A 236 -12.33 -9.26 3.43
C GLN A 236 -11.00 -9.26 2.66
N ALA A 237 -9.91 -8.83 3.31
CA ALA A 237 -8.57 -8.91 2.75
C ALA A 237 -8.18 -10.36 2.41
N TYR A 238 -8.46 -11.31 3.31
CA TYR A 238 -8.21 -12.73 3.09
C TYR A 238 -9.02 -13.28 1.91
N GLU A 239 -10.30 -12.96 1.87
CA GLU A 239 -11.18 -13.39 0.78
C GLU A 239 -10.72 -12.84 -0.58
N PHE A 240 -10.33 -11.57 -0.65
CA PHE A 240 -9.84 -10.96 -1.88
C PHE A 240 -8.62 -11.72 -2.43
N VAL A 241 -7.62 -11.97 -1.60
CA VAL A 241 -6.38 -12.66 -2.02
C VAL A 241 -6.64 -14.11 -2.44
N HIS A 242 -7.63 -14.79 -1.82
CA HIS A 242 -7.89 -16.20 -2.08
C HIS A 242 -8.96 -16.47 -3.14
N LYS A 243 -9.86 -15.52 -3.42
CA LYS A 243 -10.80 -15.59 -4.55
C LYS A 243 -10.06 -15.47 -5.89
N THR A 244 -9.10 -14.57 -5.98
CA THR A 244 -8.24 -14.43 -7.18
C THR A 244 -7.44 -15.69 -7.51
N LYS A 245 -7.18 -16.57 -6.51
CA LYS A 245 -6.53 -17.89 -6.77
C LYS A 245 -7.47 -18.91 -7.43
N LYS A 246 -8.79 -18.79 -7.26
CA LYS A 246 -9.77 -19.75 -7.81
C LYS A 246 -10.18 -19.44 -9.25
N GLU A 247 -10.03 -18.20 -9.69
CA GLU A 247 -10.40 -17.79 -11.06
C GLU A 247 -9.26 -17.97 -12.07
N VAL A 248 -8.04 -18.28 -11.62
CA VAL A 248 -6.85 -18.48 -12.47
C VAL A 248 -6.49 -19.97 -12.65
N MET A 249 -7.26 -20.90 -12.04
CA MET A 249 -7.14 -22.35 -12.22
C MET A 249 -8.28 -22.90 -13.06
#